data_e96fe77be99cd8d11a43c1128b12a5bc
#
_entry.id   e96fe77be99cd8d11a43c1128b12a5bc
#
_cell.length_a   1.000
_cell.length_b   1.000
_cell.length_c   1.000
_cell.angle_alpha   90.00
_cell.angle_beta   90.00
_cell.angle_gamma   90.00
#
_symmetry.space_group_name_H-M   'P 1'
#
loop_
_entity.id
_entity.type
_entity.pdbx_description
1 polymer ?
#
loop_
_entity_poly.entity_id
_entity_poly.type
_entity_poly.pdbx_seq_one_letter_code
_entity_poly.pdbx_strand_id
1 'polypeptide(L)'
;MLVPLTDASARTCGGKAGALGDLLRAGLPVPDGWAVPLDVYRSAVRDASSASETRRNGPAAIADRPVPADVRAALADAVATLGGAPVVVRSSASDEDAHDGAAAGLYTSTLAVRGVDAVVASVRACWVSLHADPAVAYRAARRRDADPAMGVVVQRHVDADVSGVMFTPARPDGPTRIDASWGLGPSVVEGAVNPDAYTVGADGSVDAVTAEKRTRLDRRGDRLVTRVVPAPDRHRRVLDDTDARRLADLGRVVGAALGGAQDVEWAIADGQVWILQARPVTADLPPATPPSPTVRPAAGATVLTGAPGSRGTATGPARVVRDPGDFVHVRRGDVLVCPWTDPGWTPLLRVVGGVVTETGGVLSHAAIVARELGIPAVLGVPDATLLLGDASLVTVDGSAGTVTRAVG
;
A
#
# COMPACT_ATOMS: atom_id res chain seq x y z
N MET A 1 -18.60 6.21 -21.35
CA MET A 1 -18.72 4.73 -21.45
C MET A 1 -17.58 4.12 -20.64
N LEU A 2 -17.80 3.03 -19.91
CA LEU A 2 -16.72 2.32 -19.20
C LEU A 2 -15.83 1.58 -20.20
N VAL A 3 -14.56 1.40 -19.84
CA VAL A 3 -13.56 0.68 -20.62
C VAL A 3 -13.28 -0.67 -19.93
N PRO A 4 -13.41 -1.83 -20.61
CA PRO A 4 -12.93 -3.10 -20.05
C PRO A 4 -11.46 -2.98 -19.66
N LEU A 5 -11.04 -3.62 -18.55
CA LEU A 5 -9.63 -3.51 -18.10
C LEU A 5 -8.64 -4.00 -19.17
N THR A 6 -9.02 -4.98 -20.01
CA THR A 6 -8.21 -5.44 -21.14
C THR A 6 -7.83 -4.32 -22.13
N ASP A 7 -8.70 -3.31 -22.26
CA ASP A 7 -8.56 -2.20 -23.21
C ASP A 7 -8.06 -0.92 -22.50
N ALA A 8 -7.89 -0.97 -21.17
CA ALA A 8 -7.43 0.18 -20.41
C ALA A 8 -5.96 0.52 -20.71
N SER A 9 -5.66 1.82 -20.74
CA SER A 9 -4.31 2.35 -20.84
C SER A 9 -4.08 3.45 -19.80
N ALA A 10 -2.82 3.69 -19.42
CA ALA A 10 -2.48 4.75 -18.47
C ALA A 10 -2.95 6.13 -18.98
N ARG A 11 -2.87 6.36 -20.30
CA ARG A 11 -3.28 7.62 -20.94
C ARG A 11 -4.78 7.90 -20.83
N THR A 12 -5.61 6.87 -20.88
CA THR A 12 -7.09 7.01 -20.90
C THR A 12 -7.75 6.76 -19.56
N CYS A 13 -7.15 5.88 -18.73
CA CYS A 13 -7.78 5.37 -17.52
C CYS A 13 -6.93 5.55 -16.24
N GLY A 14 -5.73 6.17 -16.36
CA GLY A 14 -4.79 6.34 -15.24
C GLY A 14 -3.83 5.15 -15.04
N GLY A 15 -2.82 5.33 -14.20
CA GLY A 15 -1.70 4.40 -14.07
C GLY A 15 -2.11 3.00 -13.65
N LYS A 16 -2.86 2.86 -12.57
CA LYS A 16 -3.30 1.52 -12.09
C LYS A 16 -4.12 0.75 -13.11
N ALA A 17 -5.11 1.41 -13.76
CA ALA A 17 -5.91 0.77 -14.78
C ALA A 17 -5.06 0.35 -15.98
N GLY A 18 -4.11 1.20 -16.38
CA GLY A 18 -3.19 0.91 -17.48
C GLY A 18 -2.32 -0.31 -17.18
N ALA A 19 -1.68 -0.35 -16.01
CA ALA A 19 -0.84 -1.48 -15.60
C ALA A 19 -1.64 -2.80 -15.55
N LEU A 20 -2.86 -2.79 -14.99
CA LEU A 20 -3.73 -3.98 -14.99
C LEU A 20 -4.12 -4.41 -16.42
N GLY A 21 -4.37 -3.45 -17.31
CA GLY A 21 -4.65 -3.72 -18.73
C GLY A 21 -3.47 -4.37 -19.44
N ASP A 22 -2.25 -3.85 -19.22
CA ASP A 22 -1.03 -4.44 -19.80
C ASP A 22 -0.83 -5.88 -19.32
N LEU A 23 -1.05 -6.15 -18.02
CA LEU A 23 -0.95 -7.49 -17.44
C LEU A 23 -2.00 -8.46 -18.01
N LEU A 24 -3.26 -8.01 -18.20
CA LEU A 24 -4.31 -8.81 -18.82
C LEU A 24 -3.96 -9.16 -20.27
N ARG A 25 -3.44 -8.20 -21.06
CA ARG A 25 -2.98 -8.44 -22.44
C ARG A 25 -1.79 -9.38 -22.50
N ALA A 26 -0.98 -9.42 -21.45
CA ALA A 26 0.10 -10.41 -21.29
C ALA A 26 -0.39 -11.79 -20.82
N GLY A 27 -1.70 -11.99 -20.65
CA GLY A 27 -2.29 -13.26 -20.22
C GLY A 27 -2.11 -13.57 -18.72
N LEU A 28 -1.81 -12.55 -17.90
CA LEU A 28 -1.60 -12.72 -16.48
C LEU A 28 -2.93 -12.76 -15.70
N PRO A 29 -2.99 -13.46 -14.56
CA PRO A 29 -4.21 -13.66 -13.78
C PRO A 29 -4.60 -12.40 -12.99
N VAL A 30 -5.25 -11.47 -13.65
CA VAL A 30 -5.83 -10.26 -13.08
C VAL A 30 -7.35 -10.46 -13.00
N PRO A 31 -8.02 -10.12 -11.88
CA PRO A 31 -9.48 -10.24 -11.79
C PRO A 31 -10.18 -9.35 -12.82
N ASP A 32 -11.31 -9.82 -13.35
CA ASP A 32 -12.13 -9.08 -14.32
C ASP A 32 -12.60 -7.74 -13.76
N GLY A 33 -12.77 -6.75 -14.65
CA GLY A 33 -13.25 -5.44 -14.24
C GLY A 33 -13.31 -4.42 -15.38
N TRP A 34 -13.65 -3.22 -15.02
CA TRP A 34 -13.76 -2.04 -15.88
C TRP A 34 -13.06 -0.83 -15.28
N ALA A 35 -12.72 0.09 -16.13
CA ALA A 35 -12.22 1.41 -15.74
C ALA A 35 -13.26 2.50 -16.12
N VAL A 36 -13.49 3.44 -15.21
CA VAL A 36 -14.08 4.75 -15.50
C VAL A 36 -12.95 5.63 -16.04
N PRO A 37 -13.01 6.10 -17.29
CA PRO A 37 -11.93 6.87 -17.90
C PRO A 37 -11.72 8.26 -17.28
N LEU A 38 -10.53 8.84 -17.48
CA LEU A 38 -10.15 10.17 -17.02
C LEU A 38 -11.03 11.29 -17.60
N ASP A 39 -11.52 11.15 -18.84
CA ASP A 39 -12.37 12.12 -19.50
C ASP A 39 -13.78 12.19 -18.89
N VAL A 40 -14.29 11.09 -18.35
CA VAL A 40 -15.53 11.07 -17.56
C VAL A 40 -15.42 11.98 -16.33
N TYR A 41 -14.32 11.85 -15.58
CA TYR A 41 -14.02 12.75 -14.47
C TYR A 41 -13.92 14.21 -14.94
N ARG A 42 -13.13 14.45 -16.00
CA ARG A 42 -12.96 15.81 -16.55
C ARG A 42 -14.29 16.45 -17.00
N SER A 43 -15.18 15.67 -17.59
CA SER A 43 -16.51 16.16 -17.97
C SER A 43 -17.36 16.47 -16.75
N ALA A 44 -17.44 15.55 -15.79
CA ALA A 44 -18.20 15.74 -14.55
C ALA A 44 -17.72 16.97 -13.75
N VAL A 45 -16.44 17.32 -13.81
CA VAL A 45 -15.85 18.49 -13.12
C VAL A 45 -16.01 19.78 -13.95
N ARG A 46 -15.91 19.73 -15.29
CA ARG A 46 -16.06 20.91 -16.19
C ARG A 46 -17.49 21.44 -16.28
N ASP A 47 -18.48 20.58 -16.22
CA ASP A 47 -19.90 20.99 -16.19
C ASP A 47 -20.26 21.78 -14.92
N ALA A 48 -19.29 21.96 -14.06
CA ALA A 48 -19.29 22.80 -12.90
C ALA A 48 -18.70 24.16 -13.18
N SER A 49 -19.49 25.09 -13.63
CA SER A 49 -19.22 26.54 -13.72
C SER A 49 -17.88 26.98 -13.10
N SER A 50 -16.98 27.45 -13.97
CA SER A 50 -15.69 28.08 -13.72
C SER A 50 -14.67 27.28 -12.85
N ALA A 51 -13.50 27.00 -13.43
CA ALA A 51 -12.32 26.45 -12.75
C ALA A 51 -11.93 27.24 -11.46
N SER A 52 -12.47 28.41 -11.24
CA SER A 52 -12.29 29.24 -10.06
C SER A 52 -13.12 28.79 -8.84
N GLU A 53 -14.29 28.16 -9.02
CA GLU A 53 -15.12 27.64 -7.92
C GLU A 53 -14.60 26.29 -7.42
N THR A 54 -14.16 25.42 -8.32
CA THR A 54 -13.54 24.13 -7.92
C THR A 54 -12.26 24.36 -7.14
N ARG A 55 -11.47 25.39 -7.47
CA ARG A 55 -10.27 25.77 -6.70
C ARG A 55 -10.60 26.38 -5.33
N ARG A 56 -11.75 27.02 -5.17
CA ARG A 56 -12.16 27.66 -3.90
C ARG A 56 -12.91 26.70 -2.97
N ASN A 57 -13.72 25.79 -3.51
CA ASN A 57 -14.58 24.90 -2.72
C ASN A 57 -14.03 23.45 -2.61
N GLY A 58 -12.91 23.15 -3.29
CA GLY A 58 -12.15 21.91 -3.15
C GLY A 58 -12.98 20.61 -3.15
N PRO A 59 -12.73 19.70 -2.20
CA PRO A 59 -13.41 18.41 -2.11
C PRO A 59 -14.93 18.48 -2.02
N ALA A 60 -15.49 19.52 -1.35
CA ALA A 60 -16.93 19.67 -1.16
C ALA A 60 -17.67 19.90 -2.49
N ALA A 61 -17.10 20.68 -3.40
CA ALA A 61 -17.72 20.95 -4.70
C ALA A 61 -17.86 19.69 -5.58
N ILE A 62 -17.04 18.67 -5.36
CA ILE A 62 -17.07 17.39 -6.07
C ILE A 62 -17.97 16.39 -5.34
N ALA A 63 -17.97 16.41 -4.00
CA ALA A 63 -18.76 15.52 -3.17
C ALA A 63 -20.26 15.60 -3.46
N ASP A 64 -20.78 16.80 -3.73
CA ASP A 64 -22.20 17.05 -4.00
C ASP A 64 -22.61 16.76 -5.45
N ARG A 65 -21.67 16.42 -6.34
CA ARG A 65 -21.98 16.18 -7.74
C ARG A 65 -22.50 14.78 -7.99
N PRO A 66 -23.57 14.66 -8.77
CA PRO A 66 -24.01 13.36 -9.23
C PRO A 66 -23.02 12.78 -10.25
N VAL A 67 -22.75 11.49 -10.16
CA VAL A 67 -22.13 10.75 -11.27
C VAL A 67 -23.11 10.79 -12.45
N PRO A 68 -22.66 11.09 -13.70
CA PRO A 68 -23.52 11.16 -14.87
C PRO A 68 -24.42 9.92 -15.03
N ALA A 69 -25.66 10.09 -15.48
CA ALA A 69 -26.65 9.02 -15.52
C ALA A 69 -26.25 7.87 -16.45
N ASP A 70 -25.58 8.17 -17.57
CA ASP A 70 -25.04 7.19 -18.50
C ASP A 70 -23.89 6.38 -17.90
N VAL A 71 -23.03 7.02 -17.08
CA VAL A 71 -21.96 6.34 -16.33
C VAL A 71 -22.56 5.43 -15.26
N ARG A 72 -23.60 5.93 -14.55
CA ARG A 72 -24.33 5.12 -13.56
C ARG A 72 -24.95 3.87 -14.20
N ALA A 73 -25.58 4.00 -15.36
CA ALA A 73 -26.16 2.88 -16.10
C ALA A 73 -25.05 1.88 -16.52
N ALA A 74 -23.94 2.36 -17.07
CA ALA A 74 -22.82 1.50 -17.44
C ALA A 74 -22.18 0.78 -16.22
N LEU A 75 -22.12 1.44 -15.05
CA LEU A 75 -21.70 0.78 -13.79
C LEU A 75 -22.68 -0.30 -13.34
N ALA A 76 -23.99 -0.09 -13.55
CA ALA A 76 -25.01 -1.10 -13.26
C ALA A 76 -24.82 -2.35 -14.13
N ASP A 77 -24.58 -2.18 -15.43
CA ASP A 77 -24.30 -3.25 -16.38
C ASP A 77 -23.01 -4.01 -16.02
N ALA A 78 -21.94 -3.28 -15.66
CA ALA A 78 -20.68 -3.86 -15.24
C ALA A 78 -20.84 -4.73 -13.97
N VAL A 79 -21.56 -4.23 -12.94
CA VAL A 79 -21.85 -4.97 -11.70
C VAL A 79 -22.71 -6.19 -12.00
N ALA A 80 -23.70 -6.08 -12.89
CA ALA A 80 -24.53 -7.20 -13.31
C ALA A 80 -23.72 -8.29 -14.03
N THR A 81 -22.80 -7.90 -14.91
CA THR A 81 -21.88 -8.83 -15.62
C THR A 81 -20.99 -9.60 -14.65
N LEU A 82 -20.61 -9.00 -13.51
CA LEU A 82 -19.90 -9.69 -12.42
C LEU A 82 -20.81 -10.57 -11.54
N GLY A 83 -22.08 -10.75 -11.93
CA GLY A 83 -23.04 -11.57 -11.20
C GLY A 83 -23.51 -10.96 -9.87
N GLY A 84 -23.43 -9.64 -9.70
CA GLY A 84 -23.76 -8.94 -8.45
C GLY A 84 -22.79 -9.28 -7.29
N ALA A 85 -21.65 -9.91 -7.60
CA ALA A 85 -20.61 -10.16 -6.62
C ALA A 85 -20.02 -8.84 -6.09
N PRO A 86 -19.46 -8.83 -4.87
CA PRO A 86 -18.76 -7.65 -4.36
C PRO A 86 -17.60 -7.24 -5.30
N VAL A 87 -17.36 -5.94 -5.37
CA VAL A 87 -16.28 -5.37 -6.17
C VAL A 87 -15.32 -4.56 -5.29
N VAL A 88 -14.15 -4.29 -5.85
CA VAL A 88 -13.20 -3.31 -5.35
C VAL A 88 -13.28 -2.09 -6.24
N VAL A 89 -13.34 -0.90 -5.65
CA VAL A 89 -13.32 0.38 -6.36
C VAL A 89 -12.02 1.09 -5.98
N ARG A 90 -11.13 1.31 -6.95
CA ARG A 90 -9.79 1.86 -6.72
C ARG A 90 -9.56 3.12 -7.56
N SER A 91 -8.95 4.12 -6.96
CA SER A 91 -8.43 5.28 -7.69
C SER A 91 -7.39 4.86 -8.73
N SER A 92 -7.36 5.56 -9.86
CA SER A 92 -6.38 5.41 -10.92
C SER A 92 -6.07 6.79 -11.52
N ALA A 93 -5.26 7.57 -10.81
CA ALA A 93 -4.99 8.96 -11.19
C ALA A 93 -4.04 9.05 -12.40
N SER A 94 -4.13 10.18 -13.11
CA SER A 94 -3.26 10.45 -14.27
C SER A 94 -1.79 10.62 -13.90
N ASP A 95 -1.48 10.92 -12.63
CA ASP A 95 -0.15 11.21 -12.11
C ASP A 95 0.35 10.18 -11.08
N GLU A 96 -0.36 9.06 -10.90
CA GLU A 96 -0.14 8.14 -9.76
C GLU A 96 1.13 7.30 -9.89
N ASP A 97 1.50 6.85 -11.07
CA ASP A 97 2.58 5.87 -11.28
C ASP A 97 3.79 6.43 -12.04
N ALA A 98 4.06 7.73 -11.91
CA ALA A 98 5.28 8.29 -12.47
C ALA A 98 6.50 7.85 -11.66
N HIS A 99 7.61 7.53 -12.35
CA HIS A 99 8.86 7.00 -11.79
C HIS A 99 9.49 7.80 -10.61
N ASP A 100 9.02 9.02 -10.34
CA ASP A 100 9.62 9.91 -9.34
C ASP A 100 9.02 9.82 -7.93
N GLY A 101 8.36 8.72 -7.59
CA GLY A 101 7.86 8.44 -6.23
C GLY A 101 6.42 7.95 -6.18
N ALA A 102 6.17 7.01 -5.29
CA ALA A 102 4.88 6.42 -5.11
C ALA A 102 3.92 7.38 -4.40
N ALA A 103 2.81 7.69 -5.05
CA ALA A 103 1.63 8.22 -4.39
C ALA A 103 0.89 7.11 -3.61
N ALA A 104 1.68 6.24 -2.93
CA ALA A 104 1.16 5.05 -2.27
C ALA A 104 0.07 5.41 -1.25
N GLY A 105 -1.15 4.93 -1.50
CA GLY A 105 -2.29 5.13 -0.61
C GLY A 105 -2.79 6.57 -0.50
N LEU A 106 -2.29 7.49 -1.31
CA LEU A 106 -2.69 8.89 -1.30
C LEU A 106 -4.16 9.10 -1.69
N TYR A 107 -4.71 8.18 -2.48
CA TYR A 107 -6.06 8.24 -3.01
C TYR A 107 -6.92 7.09 -2.49
N THR A 108 -8.23 7.33 -2.37
CA THR A 108 -9.18 6.38 -1.78
C THR A 108 -9.34 5.11 -2.62
N SER A 109 -9.36 3.97 -1.94
CA SER A 109 -9.79 2.67 -2.47
C SER A 109 -10.79 2.05 -1.50
N THR A 110 -11.85 1.43 -2.03
CA THR A 110 -12.89 0.80 -1.23
C THR A 110 -13.05 -0.65 -1.63
N LEU A 111 -12.93 -1.56 -0.67
CA LEU A 111 -13.13 -3.00 -0.85
C LEU A 111 -14.53 -3.42 -0.43
N ALA A 112 -14.93 -4.63 -0.84
CA ALA A 112 -16.20 -5.26 -0.45
C ALA A 112 -17.46 -4.45 -0.85
N VAL A 113 -17.37 -3.63 -1.90
CA VAL A 113 -18.47 -2.77 -2.35
C VAL A 113 -19.55 -3.62 -3.03
N ARG A 114 -20.80 -3.49 -2.61
CA ARG A 114 -21.90 -4.24 -3.16
C ARG A 114 -23.06 -3.35 -3.60
N GLY A 115 -23.56 -3.62 -4.81
CA GLY A 115 -24.66 -2.86 -5.41
C GLY A 115 -24.25 -1.54 -6.07
N VAL A 116 -25.06 -1.12 -7.04
CA VAL A 116 -24.72 0.01 -7.92
C VAL A 116 -24.58 1.33 -7.15
N ASP A 117 -25.43 1.58 -6.17
CA ASP A 117 -25.41 2.83 -5.39
C ASP A 117 -24.11 2.97 -4.60
N ALA A 118 -23.64 1.89 -3.98
CA ALA A 118 -22.37 1.87 -3.25
C ALA A 118 -21.17 2.02 -4.19
N VAL A 119 -21.22 1.41 -5.39
CA VAL A 119 -20.17 1.58 -6.42
C VAL A 119 -20.12 3.04 -6.88
N VAL A 120 -21.25 3.66 -7.18
CA VAL A 120 -21.33 5.08 -7.58
C VAL A 120 -20.80 5.99 -6.46
N ALA A 121 -21.15 5.73 -5.20
CA ALA A 121 -20.62 6.46 -4.06
C ALA A 121 -19.10 6.32 -3.94
N SER A 122 -18.56 5.11 -4.16
CA SER A 122 -17.12 4.83 -4.12
C SER A 122 -16.36 5.50 -5.29
N VAL A 123 -16.94 5.52 -6.50
CA VAL A 123 -16.37 6.26 -7.65
C VAL A 123 -16.26 7.75 -7.31
N ARG A 124 -17.30 8.34 -6.73
CA ARG A 124 -17.29 9.73 -6.30
C ARG A 124 -16.26 9.98 -5.18
N ALA A 125 -16.13 9.04 -4.22
CA ALA A 125 -15.10 9.14 -3.18
C ALA A 125 -13.68 9.14 -3.75
N CYS A 126 -13.39 8.34 -4.79
CA CYS A 126 -12.14 8.40 -5.52
C CYS A 126 -11.91 9.78 -6.15
N TRP A 127 -12.92 10.37 -6.79
CA TRP A 127 -12.82 11.72 -7.38
C TRP A 127 -12.55 12.80 -6.33
N VAL A 128 -13.23 12.73 -5.18
CA VAL A 128 -13.02 13.66 -4.05
C VAL A 128 -11.61 13.56 -3.51
N SER A 129 -11.06 12.34 -3.39
CA SER A 129 -9.72 12.11 -2.82
C SER A 129 -8.60 12.78 -3.62
N LEU A 130 -8.80 13.06 -4.91
CA LEU A 130 -7.85 13.81 -5.74
C LEU A 130 -7.60 15.24 -5.20
N HIS A 131 -8.59 15.82 -4.50
CA HIS A 131 -8.55 17.17 -3.97
C HIS A 131 -8.37 17.23 -2.44
N ALA A 132 -8.14 16.09 -1.79
CA ALA A 132 -7.80 16.05 -0.36
C ALA A 132 -6.46 16.78 -0.10
N ASP A 133 -6.35 17.45 1.05
CA ASP A 133 -5.17 18.24 1.39
C ASP A 133 -3.84 17.48 1.25
N PRO A 134 -3.70 16.21 1.67
CA PRO A 134 -2.48 15.43 1.47
C PRO A 134 -2.13 15.26 -0.01
N ALA A 135 -3.13 15.02 -0.86
CA ALA A 135 -2.95 14.83 -2.29
C ALA A 135 -2.52 16.14 -2.99
N VAL A 136 -3.14 17.25 -2.60
CA VAL A 136 -2.78 18.60 -3.10
C VAL A 136 -1.36 18.96 -2.69
N ALA A 137 -1.01 18.78 -1.40
CA ALA A 137 0.33 19.05 -0.87
C ALA A 137 1.40 18.18 -1.55
N TYR A 138 1.11 16.91 -1.80
CA TYR A 138 2.01 15.99 -2.50
C TYR A 138 2.33 16.45 -3.92
N ARG A 139 1.30 16.82 -4.71
CA ARG A 139 1.47 17.32 -6.08
C ARG A 139 2.22 18.65 -6.11
N ALA A 140 1.88 19.57 -5.21
CA ALA A 140 2.54 20.88 -5.10
C ALA A 140 4.06 20.72 -4.81
N ALA A 141 4.43 19.82 -3.91
CA ALA A 141 5.84 19.56 -3.57
C ALA A 141 6.66 19.02 -4.77
N ARG A 142 6.01 18.37 -5.74
CA ARG A 142 6.65 17.74 -6.91
C ARG A 142 6.50 18.54 -8.19
N ARG A 143 5.93 19.75 -8.14
CA ARG A 143 5.64 20.59 -9.32
C ARG A 143 4.90 19.84 -10.44
N ARG A 144 4.05 18.88 -10.04
CA ARG A 144 3.29 18.04 -10.96
C ARG A 144 1.99 18.72 -11.35
N ASP A 145 1.51 18.25 -12.45
CA ASP A 145 0.39 18.61 -13.30
C ASP A 145 -0.60 19.64 -12.77
N ALA A 146 -0.79 20.68 -13.58
CA ALA A 146 -1.76 21.74 -13.31
C ALA A 146 -3.22 21.24 -13.45
N ASP A 147 -3.48 20.09 -14.07
CA ASP A 147 -4.82 19.55 -14.36
C ASP A 147 -4.88 18.02 -14.10
N PRO A 148 -4.76 17.57 -12.83
CA PRO A 148 -4.83 16.16 -12.50
C PRO A 148 -6.24 15.61 -12.76
N ALA A 149 -6.32 14.36 -13.20
CA ALA A 149 -7.58 13.68 -13.44
C ALA A 149 -7.62 12.30 -12.77
N MET A 150 -8.83 11.85 -12.40
CA MET A 150 -9.05 10.61 -11.67
C MET A 150 -9.87 9.62 -12.50
N GLY A 151 -9.21 8.59 -13.03
CA GLY A 151 -9.85 7.35 -13.44
C GLY A 151 -10.21 6.48 -12.24
N VAL A 152 -11.09 5.51 -12.42
CA VAL A 152 -11.48 4.60 -11.34
C VAL A 152 -11.56 3.17 -11.87
N VAL A 153 -10.89 2.24 -11.22
CA VAL A 153 -11.00 0.80 -11.48
C VAL A 153 -12.16 0.23 -10.66
N VAL A 154 -13.07 -0.49 -11.31
CA VAL A 154 -14.12 -1.30 -10.69
C VAL A 154 -13.85 -2.74 -11.05
N GLN A 155 -13.43 -3.56 -10.09
CA GLN A 155 -12.89 -4.90 -10.32
C GLN A 155 -13.55 -5.91 -9.39
N ARG A 156 -13.67 -7.17 -9.82
CA ARG A 156 -14.13 -8.29 -8.97
C ARG A 156 -13.32 -8.34 -7.68
N HIS A 157 -14.00 -8.42 -6.55
CA HIS A 157 -13.36 -8.65 -5.25
C HIS A 157 -12.85 -10.10 -5.19
N VAL A 158 -11.63 -10.29 -4.74
CA VAL A 158 -11.04 -11.61 -4.46
C VAL A 158 -11.06 -11.84 -2.96
N ASP A 159 -11.75 -12.89 -2.53
CA ASP A 159 -11.78 -13.33 -1.12
C ASP A 159 -10.52 -14.16 -0.83
N ALA A 160 -9.44 -13.50 -0.49
CA ALA A 160 -8.15 -14.12 -0.33
C ALA A 160 -8.05 -15.03 0.89
N ASP A 161 -7.53 -16.23 0.71
CA ASP A 161 -7.06 -17.11 1.79
C ASP A 161 -5.74 -16.57 2.34
N VAL A 162 -4.83 -16.23 1.42
CA VAL A 162 -3.52 -15.65 1.64
C VAL A 162 -3.32 -14.50 0.66
N SER A 163 -2.67 -13.45 1.11
CA SER A 163 -2.33 -12.32 0.25
C SER A 163 -1.04 -11.67 0.71
N GLY A 164 -0.52 -10.78 -0.12
CA GLY A 164 0.70 -10.09 0.21
C GLY A 164 1.16 -9.11 -0.85
N VAL A 165 2.40 -8.71 -0.67
CA VAL A 165 3.14 -7.85 -1.58
C VAL A 165 4.39 -8.59 -2.03
N MET A 166 4.79 -8.44 -3.29
CA MET A 166 6.10 -8.89 -3.76
C MET A 166 6.80 -7.77 -4.52
N PHE A 167 8.11 -7.68 -4.32
CA PHE A 167 8.99 -6.86 -5.15
C PHE A 167 9.73 -7.77 -6.11
N THR A 168 9.48 -7.55 -7.40
CA THR A 168 10.15 -8.28 -8.46
C THR A 168 11.61 -7.85 -8.56
N PRO A 169 12.51 -8.71 -9.07
CA PRO A 169 13.92 -8.39 -9.12
C PRO A 169 14.22 -7.21 -10.05
N ALA A 170 15.11 -6.33 -9.61
CA ALA A 170 15.61 -5.22 -10.43
C ALA A 170 16.55 -5.68 -11.56
N ARG A 171 17.12 -6.90 -11.44
CA ARG A 171 17.99 -7.55 -12.42
C ARG A 171 17.56 -8.99 -12.60
N PRO A 172 17.76 -9.60 -13.78
CA PRO A 172 17.30 -10.97 -14.05
C PRO A 172 17.82 -12.02 -13.05
N ASP A 173 19.00 -11.82 -12.50
CA ASP A 173 19.66 -12.68 -11.50
C ASP A 173 19.34 -12.30 -10.05
N GLY A 174 18.56 -11.25 -9.85
CA GLY A 174 18.19 -10.79 -8.52
C GLY A 174 17.10 -11.63 -7.87
N PRO A 175 16.98 -11.56 -6.53
CA PRO A 175 15.93 -12.26 -5.81
C PRO A 175 14.59 -11.52 -5.90
N THR A 176 13.48 -12.28 -5.82
CA THR A 176 12.15 -11.76 -5.52
C THR A 176 11.95 -11.73 -4.01
N ARG A 177 11.45 -10.62 -3.48
CA ARG A 177 11.04 -10.49 -2.07
C ARG A 177 9.53 -10.55 -1.96
N ILE A 178 9.02 -11.32 -1.00
CA ILE A 178 7.59 -11.52 -0.80
C ILE A 178 7.29 -11.37 0.70
N ASP A 179 6.35 -10.50 1.02
CA ASP A 179 5.72 -10.41 2.35
C ASP A 179 4.29 -10.97 2.23
N ALA A 180 3.92 -11.93 3.08
CA ALA A 180 2.65 -12.64 2.98
C ALA A 180 1.97 -12.86 4.34
N SER A 181 0.63 -12.80 4.37
CA SER A 181 -0.17 -13.10 5.55
C SER A 181 -1.51 -13.72 5.20
N TRP A 182 -2.24 -14.20 6.20
CA TRP A 182 -3.60 -14.70 6.05
C TRP A 182 -4.58 -13.60 5.69
N GLY A 183 -5.53 -13.92 4.83
CA GLY A 183 -6.67 -13.06 4.48
C GLY A 183 -6.34 -12.00 3.44
N LEU A 184 -7.04 -10.86 3.50
CA LEU A 184 -6.99 -9.79 2.50
C LEU A 184 -5.74 -8.90 2.61
N GLY A 185 -5.24 -8.44 1.47
CA GLY A 185 -4.00 -7.68 1.29
C GLY A 185 -3.81 -6.40 2.09
N PRO A 186 -4.83 -5.58 2.37
CA PRO A 186 -4.65 -4.32 3.10
C PRO A 186 -3.90 -4.48 4.42
N SER A 187 -4.12 -5.60 5.16
CA SER A 187 -3.41 -5.83 6.42
C SER A 187 -1.88 -5.93 6.27
N VAL A 188 -1.39 -6.44 5.12
CA VAL A 188 0.05 -6.50 4.80
C VAL A 188 0.56 -5.17 4.27
N VAL A 189 -0.19 -4.57 3.33
CA VAL A 189 0.17 -3.30 2.68
C VAL A 189 0.27 -2.15 3.69
N GLU A 190 -0.69 -2.04 4.60
CA GLU A 190 -0.71 -1.04 5.68
C GLU A 190 0.26 -1.39 6.82
N GLY A 191 0.71 -2.65 6.92
CA GLY A 191 1.57 -3.11 8.00
C GLY A 191 0.82 -3.37 9.30
N ALA A 192 -0.49 -3.62 9.26
CA ALA A 192 -1.31 -3.96 10.43
C ALA A 192 -1.01 -5.35 11.00
N VAL A 193 -0.25 -6.17 10.29
CA VAL A 193 0.21 -7.50 10.69
C VAL A 193 1.70 -7.66 10.45
N ASN A 194 2.34 -8.58 11.17
CA ASN A 194 3.69 -9.05 10.86
C ASN A 194 3.58 -10.15 9.80
N PRO A 195 4.03 -9.92 8.56
CA PRO A 195 3.97 -10.94 7.51
C PRO A 195 5.08 -11.96 7.64
N ASP A 196 4.89 -13.15 7.09
CA ASP A 196 5.99 -14.03 6.75
C ASP A 196 6.78 -13.38 5.60
N ALA A 197 8.11 -13.38 5.71
CA ALA A 197 8.99 -12.81 4.69
C ALA A 197 9.71 -13.92 3.93
N TYR A 198 9.68 -13.87 2.59
CA TYR A 198 10.35 -14.83 1.72
C TYR A 198 11.33 -14.10 0.80
N THR A 199 12.46 -14.76 0.57
CA THR A 199 13.42 -14.38 -0.46
C THR A 199 13.58 -15.55 -1.41
N VAL A 200 13.20 -15.36 -2.67
CA VAL A 200 13.28 -16.39 -3.70
C VAL A 200 14.40 -16.03 -4.67
N GLY A 201 15.47 -16.81 -4.67
CA GLY A 201 16.61 -16.65 -5.55
C GLY A 201 16.27 -16.92 -7.02
N ALA A 202 17.13 -16.47 -7.94
CA ALA A 202 17.02 -16.81 -9.35
C ALA A 202 17.22 -18.31 -9.63
N ASP A 203 17.94 -19.00 -8.75
CA ASP A 203 18.15 -20.45 -8.76
C ASP A 203 16.96 -21.25 -8.20
N GLY A 204 15.91 -20.58 -7.75
CA GLY A 204 14.74 -21.19 -7.12
C GLY A 204 14.94 -21.54 -5.63
N SER A 205 16.06 -21.13 -5.01
CA SER A 205 16.22 -21.23 -3.55
C SER A 205 15.16 -20.37 -2.84
N VAL A 206 14.67 -20.85 -1.69
CA VAL A 206 13.66 -20.13 -0.89
C VAL A 206 14.16 -20.01 0.54
N ASP A 207 14.43 -18.78 0.96
CA ASP A 207 14.66 -18.44 2.35
C ASP A 207 13.38 -17.83 2.93
N ALA A 208 12.92 -18.32 4.09
CA ALA A 208 11.69 -17.87 4.71
C ALA A 208 11.88 -17.56 6.19
N VAL A 209 11.36 -16.40 6.61
CA VAL A 209 11.26 -15.99 8.00
C VAL A 209 9.78 -15.95 8.38
N THR A 210 9.37 -16.82 9.29
CA THR A 210 7.98 -16.91 9.74
C THR A 210 7.73 -15.93 10.89
N ALA A 211 6.66 -15.14 10.78
CA ALA A 211 6.23 -14.22 11.81
C ALA A 211 5.03 -14.76 12.61
N GLU A 212 4.73 -14.13 13.75
CA GLU A 212 3.48 -14.36 14.47
C GLU A 212 2.35 -13.53 13.84
N LYS A 213 1.41 -14.20 13.19
CA LYS A 213 0.23 -13.61 12.54
C LYS A 213 -0.99 -13.72 13.46
N ARG A 214 -1.20 -12.72 14.31
CA ARG A 214 -2.28 -12.76 15.34
C ARG A 214 -3.67 -12.52 14.78
N THR A 215 -3.76 -11.71 13.73
CA THR A 215 -5.03 -11.31 13.11
C THR A 215 -4.97 -11.49 11.61
N ARG A 216 -6.15 -11.54 10.99
CA ARG A 216 -6.35 -11.52 9.54
C ARG A 216 -7.54 -10.65 9.20
N LEU A 217 -7.53 -10.04 8.04
CA LEU A 217 -8.64 -9.28 7.50
C LEU A 217 -9.43 -10.17 6.54
N ASP A 218 -10.74 -10.31 6.76
CA ASP A 218 -11.63 -11.07 5.89
C ASP A 218 -12.82 -10.20 5.48
N ARG A 219 -13.50 -10.58 4.40
CA ARG A 219 -14.81 -10.03 4.03
C ARG A 219 -15.93 -10.87 4.63
N ARG A 220 -16.92 -10.20 5.19
CA ARG A 220 -18.23 -10.79 5.57
C ARG A 220 -19.35 -9.93 5.00
N GLY A 221 -20.03 -10.47 3.98
CA GLY A 221 -21.06 -9.70 3.26
C GLY A 221 -20.45 -8.49 2.53
N ASP A 222 -20.83 -7.31 2.92
CA ASP A 222 -20.36 -6.00 2.41
C ASP A 222 -19.36 -5.29 3.35
N ARG A 223 -18.81 -6.01 4.34
CA ARG A 223 -17.93 -5.46 5.35
C ARG A 223 -16.61 -6.19 5.43
N LEU A 224 -15.56 -5.45 5.77
CA LEU A 224 -14.28 -5.99 6.19
C LEU A 224 -14.29 -6.23 7.70
N VAL A 225 -13.80 -7.39 8.13
CA VAL A 225 -13.80 -7.81 9.54
C VAL A 225 -12.42 -8.35 9.89
N THR A 226 -11.79 -7.75 10.90
CA THR A 226 -10.57 -8.32 11.49
C THR A 226 -10.95 -9.51 12.39
N ARG A 227 -10.28 -10.64 12.16
CA ARG A 227 -10.49 -11.88 12.92
C ARG A 227 -9.18 -12.33 13.55
N VAL A 228 -9.29 -12.98 14.70
CA VAL A 228 -8.15 -13.63 15.35
C VAL A 228 -7.78 -14.88 14.57
N VAL A 229 -6.48 -15.05 14.29
CA VAL A 229 -5.92 -16.29 13.72
C VAL A 229 -5.84 -17.34 14.82
N PRO A 230 -6.33 -18.57 14.60
CA PRO A 230 -6.21 -19.67 15.57
C PRO A 230 -4.76 -19.89 16.00
N ALA A 231 -4.54 -20.18 17.28
CA ALA A 231 -3.19 -20.30 17.83
C ALA A 231 -2.25 -21.24 17.05
N PRO A 232 -2.69 -22.42 16.54
CA PRO A 232 -1.85 -23.29 15.73
C PRO A 232 -1.37 -22.68 14.41
N ASP A 233 -2.14 -21.72 13.85
CA ASP A 233 -1.87 -21.13 12.54
C ASP A 233 -1.03 -19.85 12.62
N ARG A 234 -0.88 -19.26 13.83
CA ARG A 234 -0.15 -17.97 13.99
C ARG A 234 1.29 -18.03 13.54
N HIS A 235 1.96 -19.16 13.81
CA HIS A 235 3.37 -19.40 13.45
C HIS A 235 3.53 -20.37 12.27
N ARG A 236 2.43 -20.74 11.60
CA ARG A 236 2.48 -21.57 10.39
C ARG A 236 2.83 -20.67 9.19
N ARG A 237 3.77 -21.11 8.36
CA ARG A 237 4.06 -20.45 7.09
C ARG A 237 2.79 -20.39 6.24
N VAL A 238 2.52 -19.22 5.64
CA VAL A 238 1.33 -19.02 4.80
C VAL A 238 1.55 -19.47 3.36
N LEU A 239 2.81 -19.52 2.90
CA LEU A 239 3.21 -20.09 1.61
C LEU A 239 4.17 -21.25 1.86
N ASP A 240 4.01 -22.33 1.10
CA ASP A 240 5.07 -23.31 0.96
C ASP A 240 6.11 -22.86 -0.09
N ASP A 241 7.19 -23.65 -0.26
CA ASP A 241 8.24 -23.30 -1.21
C ASP A 241 7.76 -23.32 -2.67
N THR A 242 6.75 -24.13 -2.99
CA THR A 242 6.17 -24.21 -4.34
C THR A 242 5.41 -22.95 -4.68
N ASP A 243 4.56 -22.48 -3.76
CA ASP A 243 3.80 -21.24 -3.93
C ASP A 243 4.72 -20.03 -3.97
N ALA A 244 5.76 -19.98 -3.13
CA ALA A 244 6.74 -18.90 -3.15
C ALA A 244 7.48 -18.83 -4.51
N ARG A 245 7.91 -19.97 -5.07
CA ARG A 245 8.51 -20.03 -6.41
C ARG A 245 7.53 -19.63 -7.50
N ARG A 246 6.29 -20.13 -7.44
CA ARG A 246 5.24 -19.77 -8.41
C ARG A 246 4.98 -18.25 -8.43
N LEU A 247 4.93 -17.59 -7.26
CA LEU A 247 4.81 -16.15 -7.16
C LEU A 247 6.04 -15.43 -7.72
N ALA A 248 7.24 -15.90 -7.44
CA ALA A 248 8.47 -15.32 -7.96
C ALA A 248 8.54 -15.43 -9.50
N ASP A 249 8.15 -16.56 -10.07
CA ASP A 249 8.09 -16.75 -11.53
C ASP A 249 7.06 -15.81 -12.16
N LEU A 250 5.88 -15.70 -11.56
CA LEU A 250 4.85 -14.76 -11.96
C LEU A 250 5.36 -13.31 -11.89
N GLY A 251 6.07 -12.96 -10.82
CA GLY A 251 6.70 -11.64 -10.66
C GLY A 251 7.70 -11.30 -11.76
N ARG A 252 8.50 -12.27 -12.22
CA ARG A 252 9.41 -12.07 -13.36
C ARG A 252 8.64 -11.76 -14.65
N VAL A 253 7.52 -12.45 -14.88
CA VAL A 253 6.66 -12.17 -16.05
C VAL A 253 6.03 -10.78 -15.94
N VAL A 254 5.57 -10.38 -14.74
CA VAL A 254 5.08 -9.02 -14.48
C VAL A 254 6.15 -7.97 -14.76
N GLY A 255 7.37 -8.16 -14.26
CA GLY A 255 8.49 -7.26 -14.50
C GLY A 255 8.86 -7.13 -15.98
N ALA A 256 8.77 -8.24 -16.73
CA ALA A 256 8.99 -8.23 -18.19
C ALA A 256 7.86 -7.50 -18.94
N ALA A 257 6.61 -7.66 -18.51
CA ALA A 257 5.44 -7.05 -19.17
C ALA A 257 5.36 -5.53 -18.94
N LEU A 258 5.69 -5.06 -17.71
CA LEU A 258 5.58 -3.64 -17.33
C LEU A 258 6.91 -2.87 -17.45
N GLY A 259 8.02 -3.58 -17.60
CA GLY A 259 9.36 -2.99 -17.67
C GLY A 259 9.96 -2.64 -16.30
N GLY A 260 10.99 -3.38 -15.88
CA GLY A 260 11.73 -3.14 -14.64
C GLY A 260 11.11 -3.75 -13.39
N ALA A 261 11.68 -3.37 -12.24
CA ALA A 261 11.23 -3.88 -10.94
C ALA A 261 9.83 -3.35 -10.59
N GLN A 262 8.97 -4.24 -10.11
CA GLN A 262 7.58 -3.94 -9.76
C GLN A 262 7.29 -4.28 -8.31
N ASP A 263 6.52 -3.42 -7.66
CA ASP A 263 5.80 -3.63 -6.40
C ASP A 263 4.41 -4.17 -6.76
N VAL A 264 4.16 -5.44 -6.41
CA VAL A 264 2.99 -6.19 -6.87
C VAL A 264 2.16 -6.64 -5.67
N GLU A 265 0.91 -6.20 -5.60
CA GLU A 265 -0.09 -6.76 -4.70
C GLU A 265 -0.69 -8.02 -5.33
N TRP A 266 -0.75 -9.09 -4.56
CA TRP A 266 -1.25 -10.38 -5.03
C TRP A 266 -2.14 -11.05 -3.98
N ALA A 267 -2.93 -12.02 -4.41
CA ALA A 267 -3.76 -12.86 -3.56
C ALA A 267 -3.79 -14.30 -4.07
N ILE A 268 -3.96 -15.24 -3.15
CA ILE A 268 -4.33 -16.62 -3.44
C ILE A 268 -5.74 -16.84 -2.89
N ALA A 269 -6.64 -17.30 -3.74
CA ALA A 269 -7.99 -17.70 -3.39
C ALA A 269 -8.32 -18.99 -4.12
N ASP A 270 -8.82 -19.99 -3.41
CA ASP A 270 -9.15 -21.32 -3.97
C ASP A 270 -7.97 -21.94 -4.77
N GLY A 271 -6.72 -21.75 -4.31
CA GLY A 271 -5.50 -22.21 -4.98
C GLY A 271 -5.12 -21.43 -6.24
N GLN A 272 -5.90 -20.44 -6.66
CA GLN A 272 -5.61 -19.56 -7.78
C GLN A 272 -4.86 -18.31 -7.33
N VAL A 273 -3.73 -18.01 -8.00
CA VAL A 273 -3.03 -16.72 -7.80
C VAL A 273 -3.71 -15.62 -8.62
N TRP A 274 -3.85 -14.45 -8.01
CA TRP A 274 -4.37 -13.24 -8.64
C TRP A 274 -3.40 -12.08 -8.44
N ILE A 275 -3.15 -11.29 -9.50
CA ILE A 275 -2.46 -10.02 -9.41
C ILE A 275 -3.51 -8.93 -9.23
N LEU A 276 -3.41 -8.20 -8.12
CA LEU A 276 -4.41 -7.20 -7.75
C LEU A 276 -3.98 -5.78 -8.12
N GLN A 277 -2.68 -5.51 -8.13
CA GLN A 277 -2.06 -4.23 -8.51
C GLN A 277 -0.59 -4.46 -8.81
N ALA A 278 -0.03 -3.67 -9.73
CA ALA A 278 1.42 -3.57 -9.94
C ALA A 278 1.80 -2.13 -10.21
N ARG A 279 2.97 -1.71 -9.70
CA ARG A 279 3.56 -0.38 -9.91
C ARG A 279 5.07 -0.46 -9.88
N PRO A 280 5.79 0.49 -10.51
CA PRO A 280 7.25 0.53 -10.43
C PRO A 280 7.76 0.65 -8.98
N VAL A 281 8.85 -0.05 -8.66
CA VAL A 281 9.57 0.12 -7.40
C VAL A 281 10.29 1.46 -7.43
N THR A 282 10.05 2.31 -6.42
CA THR A 282 10.58 3.69 -6.36
C THR A 282 11.79 3.84 -5.45
N ALA A 283 12.09 2.85 -4.61
CA ALA A 283 13.21 2.89 -3.67
C ALA A 283 13.82 1.50 -3.45
N ASP A 284 15.14 1.46 -3.31
CA ASP A 284 15.88 0.22 -3.07
C ASP A 284 15.49 -0.44 -1.75
N LEU A 285 15.38 -1.77 -1.79
CA LEU A 285 15.20 -2.57 -0.59
C LEU A 285 16.49 -2.62 0.25
N PRO A 286 16.38 -2.71 1.59
CA PRO A 286 17.52 -3.04 2.42
C PRO A 286 18.03 -4.47 2.09
N PRO A 287 19.32 -4.76 2.37
CA PRO A 287 19.87 -6.10 2.14
C PRO A 287 19.10 -7.15 2.95
N ALA A 288 19.06 -8.39 2.44
CA ALA A 288 18.37 -9.50 3.10
C ALA A 288 18.92 -9.80 4.49
N THR A 289 20.23 -9.69 4.64
CA THR A 289 20.93 -9.84 5.93
C THR A 289 21.25 -8.44 6.43
N PRO A 290 20.68 -8.00 7.56
CA PRO A 290 20.99 -6.70 8.13
C PRO A 290 22.49 -6.66 8.53
N PRO A 291 23.17 -5.54 8.32
CA PRO A 291 24.53 -5.36 8.84
C PRO A 291 24.50 -5.36 10.38
N SER A 292 25.65 -5.60 10.99
CA SER A 292 25.78 -5.43 12.45
C SER A 292 25.42 -3.99 12.86
N PRO A 293 24.84 -3.78 14.07
CA PRO A 293 24.50 -2.47 14.55
C PRO A 293 25.68 -1.50 14.47
N THR A 294 25.43 -0.31 13.91
CA THR A 294 26.46 0.73 13.75
C THR A 294 26.79 1.43 15.06
N VAL A 295 25.85 1.40 16.02
CA VAL A 295 26.00 1.97 17.36
C VAL A 295 26.05 0.85 18.38
N ARG A 296 27.18 0.76 19.12
CA ARG A 296 27.28 -0.18 20.24
C ARG A 296 26.44 0.37 21.42
N PRO A 297 25.45 -0.38 21.92
CA PRO A 297 24.64 0.08 23.04
C PRO A 297 25.50 0.37 24.26
N ALA A 298 25.18 1.45 25.00
CA ALA A 298 25.77 1.70 26.31
C ALA A 298 25.41 0.57 27.29
N ALA A 299 26.26 0.36 28.28
CA ALA A 299 25.98 -0.64 29.32
C ALA A 299 24.65 -0.28 30.03
N GLY A 300 23.72 -1.23 30.08
CA GLY A 300 22.40 -1.07 30.66
C GLY A 300 21.30 -0.53 29.72
N ALA A 301 21.63 -0.17 28.48
CA ALA A 301 20.62 0.28 27.51
C ALA A 301 19.65 -0.84 27.12
N THR A 302 18.37 -0.53 27.00
CA THR A 302 17.38 -1.45 26.43
C THR A 302 17.51 -1.44 24.92
N VAL A 303 17.73 -2.61 24.32
CA VAL A 303 17.77 -2.80 22.86
C VAL A 303 16.58 -3.62 22.42
N LEU A 304 15.76 -3.05 21.54
CA LEU A 304 14.66 -3.74 20.86
C LEU A 304 15.07 -4.04 19.43
N THR A 305 14.52 -5.11 18.86
CA THR A 305 14.83 -5.54 17.49
C THR A 305 13.57 -5.66 16.66
N GLY A 306 13.71 -5.37 15.37
CA GLY A 306 12.65 -5.50 14.38
C GLY A 306 13.22 -5.66 12.97
N ALA A 307 12.37 -5.59 11.97
CA ALA A 307 12.78 -5.64 10.58
C ALA A 307 13.43 -4.30 10.13
N PRO A 308 14.55 -4.33 9.39
CA PRO A 308 15.22 -3.13 8.85
C PRO A 308 14.40 -2.54 7.71
N GLY A 309 13.53 -1.57 7.99
CA GLY A 309 12.59 -1.00 7.03
C GLY A 309 13.21 0.04 6.09
N SER A 310 14.06 0.92 6.61
CA SER A 310 14.76 1.96 5.85
C SER A 310 16.09 2.27 6.52
N ARG A 311 17.15 2.42 5.72
CA ARG A 311 18.53 2.60 6.19
C ARG A 311 18.74 3.92 6.92
N GLY A 312 19.80 3.97 7.70
CA GLY A 312 20.27 5.16 8.43
C GLY A 312 20.11 5.03 9.92
N THR A 313 20.56 6.06 10.64
CA THR A 313 20.47 6.15 12.09
C THR A 313 19.94 7.52 12.47
N ALA A 314 18.99 7.55 13.40
CA ALA A 314 18.47 8.79 13.98
C ALA A 314 18.31 8.66 15.49
N THR A 315 18.59 9.75 16.20
CA THR A 315 18.38 9.86 17.64
C THR A 315 17.44 11.03 17.93
N GLY A 316 16.42 10.78 18.71
CA GLY A 316 15.44 11.81 19.08
C GLY A 316 14.49 11.35 20.20
N PRO A 317 13.65 12.26 20.71
CA PRO A 317 12.59 11.89 21.63
C PRO A 317 11.61 10.93 20.99
N ALA A 318 11.27 9.84 21.66
CA ALA A 318 10.19 8.96 21.22
C ALA A 318 8.85 9.70 21.32
N ARG A 319 8.07 9.67 20.25
CA ARG A 319 6.71 10.19 20.22
C ARG A 319 5.76 9.04 19.97
N VAL A 320 5.07 8.63 21.02
CA VAL A 320 4.08 7.55 20.93
C VAL A 320 2.79 8.11 20.36
N VAL A 321 2.40 7.58 19.19
CA VAL A 321 1.19 7.97 18.46
C VAL A 321 0.34 6.73 18.26
N ARG A 322 -0.86 6.71 18.81
CA ARG A 322 -1.79 5.58 18.71
C ARG A 322 -2.92 5.79 17.72
N ASP A 323 -3.30 7.03 17.52
CA ASP A 323 -4.36 7.42 16.60
C ASP A 323 -4.11 8.85 16.04
N PRO A 324 -4.87 9.29 15.01
CA PRO A 324 -4.71 10.62 14.43
C PRO A 324 -4.87 11.80 15.39
N GLY A 325 -5.54 11.62 16.53
CA GLY A 325 -5.67 12.67 17.55
C GLY A 325 -4.33 13.06 18.20
N ASP A 326 -3.37 12.14 18.21
CA ASP A 326 -2.03 12.35 18.77
C ASP A 326 -1.11 13.16 17.83
N PHE A 327 -1.47 13.36 16.56
CA PHE A 327 -0.64 14.03 15.55
C PHE A 327 -0.16 15.41 15.94
N VAL A 328 -0.98 16.15 16.72
CA VAL A 328 -0.67 17.51 17.17
C VAL A 328 0.55 17.59 18.11
N HIS A 329 0.93 16.45 18.70
CA HIS A 329 2.05 16.36 19.63
C HIS A 329 3.39 16.09 18.96
N VAL A 330 3.40 15.67 17.68
CA VAL A 330 4.62 15.33 16.93
C VAL A 330 5.39 16.58 16.55
N ARG A 331 6.71 16.56 16.78
CA ARG A 331 7.63 17.65 16.47
C ARG A 331 8.72 17.20 15.49
N ARG A 332 9.32 18.16 14.82
CA ARG A 332 10.45 17.89 13.93
C ARG A 332 11.60 17.23 14.68
N GLY A 333 12.09 16.10 14.16
CA GLY A 333 13.18 15.33 14.74
C GLY A 333 12.77 14.32 15.81
N ASP A 334 11.48 14.26 16.19
CA ASP A 334 10.97 13.15 17.02
C ASP A 334 11.16 11.82 16.30
N VAL A 335 11.28 10.74 17.06
CA VAL A 335 11.15 9.37 16.57
C VAL A 335 9.70 8.94 16.76
N LEU A 336 9.00 8.72 15.64
CA LEU A 336 7.62 8.23 15.65
C LEU A 336 7.60 6.78 16.14
N VAL A 337 6.83 6.50 17.17
CA VAL A 337 6.57 5.14 17.70
C VAL A 337 5.08 4.88 17.64
N CYS A 338 4.64 3.90 16.86
CA CYS A 338 3.22 3.65 16.62
C CYS A 338 2.93 2.17 16.37
N PRO A 339 1.66 1.73 16.48
CA PRO A 339 1.28 0.36 16.15
C PRO A 339 1.59 0.00 14.70
N TRP A 340 1.13 0.78 13.73
CA TRP A 340 1.41 0.73 12.29
C TRP A 340 1.07 2.08 11.68
N THR A 341 1.32 2.26 10.37
CA THR A 341 0.93 3.48 9.65
C THR A 341 0.06 3.14 8.46
N ASP A 342 -0.90 3.99 8.19
CA ASP A 342 -1.65 4.03 6.94
C ASP A 342 -1.28 5.28 6.12
N PRO A 343 -1.78 5.43 4.89
CA PRO A 343 -1.46 6.57 4.05
C PRO A 343 -1.77 7.95 4.63
N GLY A 344 -2.73 8.05 5.53
CA GLY A 344 -3.06 9.28 6.26
C GLY A 344 -1.92 9.78 7.16
N TRP A 345 -0.95 8.92 7.51
CA TRP A 345 0.21 9.25 8.33
C TRP A 345 1.38 9.84 7.52
N THR A 346 1.33 9.80 6.20
CA THR A 346 2.42 10.31 5.33
C THR A 346 2.86 11.74 5.68
N PRO A 347 1.99 12.69 6.05
CA PRO A 347 2.42 14.03 6.47
C PRO A 347 3.33 14.00 7.71
N LEU A 348 3.09 13.11 8.68
CA LEU A 348 3.93 12.96 9.87
C LEU A 348 5.31 12.44 9.52
N LEU A 349 5.38 11.45 8.63
CA LEU A 349 6.64 10.85 8.20
C LEU A 349 7.60 11.87 7.57
N ARG A 350 7.10 13.00 7.07
CA ARG A 350 7.92 14.13 6.57
C ARG A 350 8.52 15.01 7.66
N VAL A 351 8.02 14.90 8.88
CA VAL A 351 8.41 15.77 10.01
C VAL A 351 9.37 15.04 10.94
N VAL A 352 9.18 13.73 11.14
CA VAL A 352 9.94 12.93 12.10
C VAL A 352 11.33 12.58 11.61
N GLY A 353 12.23 12.30 12.56
CA GLY A 353 13.62 11.90 12.28
C GLY A 353 13.80 10.40 12.07
N GLY A 354 12.85 9.58 12.52
CA GLY A 354 12.86 8.12 12.39
C GLY A 354 11.51 7.50 12.73
N VAL A 355 11.33 6.22 12.38
CA VAL A 355 10.07 5.49 12.55
C VAL A 355 10.31 4.14 13.21
N VAL A 356 9.46 3.82 14.18
CA VAL A 356 9.35 2.50 14.83
C VAL A 356 7.89 2.06 14.82
N THR A 357 7.61 0.89 14.27
CA THR A 357 6.25 0.32 14.30
C THR A 357 6.21 -1.00 15.06
N GLU A 358 5.08 -1.30 15.73
CA GLU A 358 4.91 -2.58 16.43
C GLU A 358 4.68 -3.75 15.47
N THR A 359 4.04 -3.47 14.33
CA THR A 359 3.77 -4.44 13.28
C THR A 359 4.24 -3.91 11.92
N GLY A 360 4.28 -4.80 10.93
CA GLY A 360 4.63 -4.49 9.54
C GLY A 360 5.92 -5.13 9.08
N GLY A 361 6.02 -5.36 7.79
CA GLY A 361 7.18 -5.91 7.10
C GLY A 361 7.94 -4.85 6.29
N VAL A 362 9.01 -5.27 5.64
CA VAL A 362 9.87 -4.39 4.82
C VAL A 362 9.19 -3.87 3.55
N LEU A 363 8.06 -4.46 3.17
CA LEU A 363 7.25 -4.06 2.02
C LEU A 363 5.98 -3.29 2.43
N SER A 364 5.80 -2.95 3.72
CA SER A 364 4.66 -2.18 4.22
C SER A 364 4.75 -0.69 3.88
N HIS A 365 3.62 0.02 4.02
CA HIS A 365 3.50 1.47 3.82
C HIS A 365 4.59 2.26 4.59
N ALA A 366 4.77 2.00 5.88
CA ALA A 366 5.77 2.68 6.70
C ALA A 366 7.18 2.55 6.10
N ALA A 367 7.55 1.33 5.67
CA ALA A 367 8.86 1.07 5.09
C ALA A 367 9.07 1.78 3.74
N ILE A 368 8.06 1.71 2.86
CA ILE A 368 8.11 2.33 1.53
C ILE A 368 8.29 3.84 1.67
N VAL A 369 7.44 4.50 2.45
CA VAL A 369 7.48 5.95 2.63
C VAL A 369 8.75 6.39 3.36
N ALA A 370 9.22 5.65 4.37
CA ALA A 370 10.47 5.96 5.05
C ALA A 370 11.67 5.92 4.09
N ARG A 371 11.75 4.93 3.19
CA ARG A 371 12.79 4.86 2.14
C ARG A 371 12.73 6.03 1.16
N GLU A 372 11.53 6.40 0.72
CA GLU A 372 11.34 7.55 -0.17
C GLU A 372 11.75 8.88 0.46
N LEU A 373 11.56 9.01 1.76
CA LEU A 373 11.94 10.20 2.53
C LEU A 373 13.38 10.16 3.06
N GLY A 374 14.06 9.01 2.95
CA GLY A 374 15.43 8.82 3.45
C GLY A 374 15.54 8.86 4.97
N ILE A 375 14.48 8.51 5.72
CA ILE A 375 14.48 8.43 7.19
C ILE A 375 14.62 6.99 7.66
N PRO A 376 15.39 6.70 8.74
CA PRO A 376 15.55 5.35 9.25
C PRO A 376 14.23 4.79 9.80
N ALA A 377 13.99 3.49 9.57
CA ALA A 377 12.79 2.82 10.06
C ALA A 377 13.11 1.39 10.53
N VAL A 378 12.56 1.05 11.70
CA VAL A 378 12.55 -0.31 12.26
C VAL A 378 11.12 -0.75 12.48
N LEU A 379 10.74 -1.89 11.91
CA LEU A 379 9.34 -2.33 11.85
C LEU A 379 9.17 -3.65 12.60
N GLY A 380 7.92 -3.91 13.03
CA GLY A 380 7.62 -5.17 13.71
C GLY A 380 8.33 -5.29 15.06
N VAL A 381 8.49 -4.20 15.80
CA VAL A 381 9.08 -4.18 17.15
C VAL A 381 7.97 -4.41 18.18
N PRO A 382 7.85 -5.60 18.77
CA PRO A 382 6.74 -5.90 19.67
C PRO A 382 6.68 -4.94 20.86
N ASP A 383 5.47 -4.48 21.21
CA ASP A 383 5.19 -3.62 22.36
C ASP A 383 6.01 -2.31 22.41
N ALA A 384 6.48 -1.82 21.25
CA ALA A 384 7.31 -0.61 21.16
C ALA A 384 6.63 0.61 21.81
N THR A 385 5.31 0.77 21.61
CA THR A 385 4.54 1.90 22.19
C THR A 385 4.46 1.85 23.71
N LEU A 386 4.67 0.68 24.31
CA LEU A 386 4.72 0.50 25.77
C LEU A 386 6.15 0.63 26.29
N LEU A 387 7.12 0.00 25.62
CA LEU A 387 8.49 -0.17 26.10
C LEU A 387 9.33 1.10 25.94
N LEU A 388 9.10 1.88 24.88
CA LEU A 388 9.90 3.07 24.60
C LEU A 388 9.43 4.28 25.40
N GLY A 389 8.17 4.37 25.75
CA GLY A 389 7.59 5.47 26.55
C GLY A 389 7.70 6.83 25.82
N ASP A 390 6.72 7.70 25.99
CA ASP A 390 6.72 9.03 25.38
C ASP A 390 7.86 9.90 25.94
N ALA A 391 8.47 10.71 25.07
CA ALA A 391 9.59 11.61 25.35
C ALA A 391 10.91 10.94 25.80
N SER A 392 11.03 9.61 25.84
CA SER A 392 12.31 8.95 26.09
C SER A 392 13.27 9.17 24.92
N LEU A 393 14.56 9.38 25.19
CA LEU A 393 15.56 9.50 24.13
C LEU A 393 15.86 8.11 23.54
N VAL A 394 15.62 7.95 22.25
CA VAL A 394 15.84 6.69 21.54
C VAL A 394 16.71 6.88 20.31
N THR A 395 17.49 5.85 19.98
CA THR A 395 18.26 5.77 18.74
C THR A 395 17.70 4.64 17.89
N VAL A 396 17.29 4.97 16.66
CA VAL A 396 16.82 4.03 15.64
C VAL A 396 17.96 3.75 14.68
N ASP A 397 18.39 2.49 14.57
CA ASP A 397 19.28 2.02 13.49
C ASP A 397 18.47 1.19 12.51
N GLY A 398 17.97 1.86 11.48
CA GLY A 398 17.15 1.23 10.45
C GLY A 398 17.95 0.32 9.51
N SER A 399 19.28 0.38 9.54
CA SER A 399 20.14 -0.54 8.79
C SER A 399 20.28 -1.88 9.52
N ALA A 400 20.48 -1.84 10.84
CA ALA A 400 20.60 -3.02 11.67
C ALA A 400 19.28 -3.59 12.18
N GLY A 401 18.17 -2.85 12.04
CA GLY A 401 16.87 -3.24 12.58
C GLY A 401 16.82 -3.17 14.12
N THR A 402 17.50 -2.18 14.73
CA THR A 402 17.56 -2.04 16.18
C THR A 402 17.06 -0.68 16.66
N VAL A 403 16.44 -0.67 17.84
CA VAL A 403 16.04 0.54 18.55
C VAL A 403 16.65 0.48 19.94
N THR A 404 17.44 1.49 20.30
CA THR A 404 18.12 1.57 21.60
C THR A 404 17.53 2.72 22.41
N ARG A 405 17.06 2.41 23.63
CA ARG A 405 16.65 3.43 24.60
C ARG A 405 17.79 3.67 25.57
N ALA A 406 18.22 4.94 25.70
CA ALA A 406 19.16 5.32 26.73
C ALA A 406 18.55 5.10 28.13
N VAL A 407 19.38 4.64 29.08
CA VAL A 407 19.00 4.65 30.50
C VAL A 407 19.06 6.10 30.95
N GLY A 408 17.92 6.66 31.36
CA GLY A 408 17.84 7.99 31.97
C GLY A 408 18.33 7.97 33.40
#